data_94bab73022560371d5b10dda32403819
#
_entry.id   94bab73022560371d5b10dda32403819
#
_cell.length_a   1.000
_cell.length_b   1.000
_cell.length_c   1.000
_cell.angle_alpha   90.00
_cell.angle_beta   90.00
_cell.angle_gamma   90.00
#
_symmetry.space_group_name_H-M   'P 1'
#
loop_
_entity.id
_entity.type
_entity.pdbx_description
1 polymer ?
#
loop_
_entity_poly.entity_id
_entity_poly.type
_entity_poly.pdbx_seq_one_letter_code
_entity_poly.pdbx_strand_id
1 'polypeptide(L)'
;MALPWYRVHTVVLNDPGRLIAVHLMHTSLVAGWAGSMALYELAIFDPSDPVLNPMWRQGMYVMPFMTRLGVTDSWGGWSITGESVSTPGLWSYEGVALTHIVLSGLCFLAAIWHWVYWDLDLFRDPRTGEPAIDLPKVFGIHLFLSGLLCFGFGAFHVTGIFGPGIWVSDAYGVTGKVAGVAPAWGPEGFNPFNPGGVASHHIAAGAFGILAGIFHLTVRPPQRLYRALRMGNIETVLSSSISAVFFAAFITSGTMWYGSATTPIELFGPTRYQWDSGYFQQEIERQVETSLSEGLSESNAWSRIPDKLAFYDYIGNNPAKGGLFRSGPMNCLLYTSDAADDSLRVDLGGRRI
;
A
#
# COMPACT_ATOMS: atom_id res chain seq x y z
N MET A 1 -41.24 -16.14 -2.89
CA MET A 1 -40.31 -17.10 -2.28
C MET A 1 -39.06 -16.36 -1.87
N ALA A 2 -38.61 -16.49 -0.64
CA ALA A 2 -37.39 -15.80 -0.18
C ALA A 2 -36.15 -16.44 -0.85
N LEU A 3 -35.17 -15.62 -1.24
CA LEU A 3 -33.91 -16.09 -1.78
C LEU A 3 -33.06 -16.70 -0.65
N PRO A 4 -32.34 -17.81 -0.90
CA PRO A 4 -31.36 -18.30 0.05
C PRO A 4 -30.26 -17.27 0.23
N TRP A 5 -29.59 -17.25 1.40
CA TRP A 5 -28.61 -16.23 1.78
C TRP A 5 -27.48 -16.04 0.72
N TYR A 6 -27.08 -17.08 0.06
CA TYR A 6 -26.01 -17.06 -0.96
C TYR A 6 -26.45 -16.54 -2.31
N ARG A 7 -27.72 -16.14 -2.48
CA ARG A 7 -28.29 -15.56 -3.71
C ARG A 7 -28.90 -14.17 -3.51
N VAL A 8 -28.82 -13.60 -2.33
CA VAL A 8 -29.51 -12.32 -2.04
C VAL A 8 -28.97 -11.15 -2.88
N HIS A 9 -27.70 -11.15 -3.24
CA HIS A 9 -27.11 -10.09 -4.08
C HIS A 9 -27.49 -10.19 -5.55
N THR A 10 -28.14 -11.26 -6.00
CA THR A 10 -28.59 -11.40 -7.38
C THR A 10 -29.71 -10.42 -7.75
N VAL A 11 -30.31 -9.76 -6.78
CA VAL A 11 -31.35 -8.74 -7.03
C VAL A 11 -30.84 -7.54 -7.83
N VAL A 12 -29.53 -7.31 -7.86
CA VAL A 12 -28.89 -6.20 -8.60
C VAL A 12 -28.32 -6.63 -9.96
N LEU A 13 -28.44 -7.91 -10.35
CA LEU A 13 -27.87 -8.43 -11.61
C LEU A 13 -28.42 -7.73 -12.85
N ASN A 14 -29.69 -7.38 -12.86
CA ASN A 14 -30.34 -6.70 -13.97
C ASN A 14 -30.93 -5.35 -13.54
N ASP A 15 -30.27 -4.71 -12.61
CA ASP A 15 -30.64 -3.41 -12.06
C ASP A 15 -29.38 -2.53 -11.96
N PRO A 16 -29.01 -1.83 -13.06
CA PRO A 16 -27.79 -1.01 -13.08
C PRO A 16 -27.77 0.07 -12.01
N GLY A 17 -28.91 0.68 -11.70
CA GLY A 17 -29.02 1.71 -10.67
C GLY A 17 -28.66 1.18 -9.29
N ARG A 18 -29.24 0.06 -8.89
CA ARG A 18 -28.95 -0.57 -7.61
C ARG A 18 -27.57 -1.21 -7.55
N LEU A 19 -27.05 -1.69 -8.68
CA LEU A 19 -25.67 -2.15 -8.77
C LEU A 19 -24.69 -1.03 -8.47
N ILE A 20 -24.91 0.16 -9.02
CA ILE A 20 -24.12 1.37 -8.70
C ILE A 20 -24.26 1.69 -7.22
N ALA A 21 -25.46 1.61 -6.66
CA ALA A 21 -25.71 1.91 -5.26
C ALA A 21 -24.91 1.02 -4.31
N VAL A 22 -24.89 -0.29 -4.54
CA VAL A 22 -24.13 -1.21 -3.67
C VAL A 22 -22.63 -1.06 -3.83
N HIS A 23 -22.15 -0.73 -5.02
CA HIS A 23 -20.74 -0.41 -5.25
C HIS A 23 -20.33 0.90 -4.56
N LEU A 24 -21.18 1.92 -4.60
CA LEU A 24 -20.95 3.17 -3.85
C LEU A 24 -20.96 2.92 -2.33
N MET A 25 -21.83 2.06 -1.84
CA MET A 25 -21.84 1.69 -0.42
C MET A 25 -20.56 0.97 -0.02
N HIS A 26 -20.09 0.03 -0.84
CA HIS A 26 -18.79 -0.64 -0.60
C HIS A 26 -17.64 0.38 -0.58
N THR A 27 -17.59 1.30 -1.55
CA THR A 27 -16.59 2.37 -1.61
C THR A 27 -16.65 3.25 -0.37
N SER A 28 -17.86 3.59 0.09
CA SER A 28 -18.08 4.35 1.34
C SER A 28 -17.49 3.63 2.55
N LEU A 29 -17.78 2.34 2.70
CA LEU A 29 -17.26 1.54 3.81
C LEU A 29 -15.74 1.41 3.79
N VAL A 30 -15.15 1.18 2.62
CA VAL A 30 -13.69 1.08 2.45
C VAL A 30 -13.00 2.41 2.76
N ALA A 31 -13.51 3.51 2.22
CA ALA A 31 -12.98 4.84 2.50
C ALA A 31 -13.14 5.21 3.98
N GLY A 32 -14.29 4.87 4.58
CA GLY A 32 -14.55 5.07 6.00
C GLY A 32 -13.59 4.29 6.90
N TRP A 33 -13.29 3.05 6.54
CA TRP A 33 -12.26 2.27 7.22
C TRP A 33 -10.89 2.94 7.12
N ALA A 34 -10.49 3.34 5.91
CA ALA A 34 -9.19 3.97 5.68
C ALA A 34 -9.01 5.23 6.53
N GLY A 35 -10.00 6.11 6.54
CA GLY A 35 -9.96 7.33 7.35
C GLY A 35 -10.00 7.06 8.85
N SER A 36 -10.85 6.16 9.31
CA SER A 36 -10.97 5.80 10.73
C SER A 36 -9.73 5.08 11.24
N MET A 37 -9.15 4.18 10.43
CA MET A 37 -7.91 3.47 10.78
C MET A 37 -6.73 4.43 10.88
N ALA A 38 -6.62 5.38 9.95
CA ALA A 38 -5.61 6.42 10.01
C ALA A 38 -5.74 7.28 11.27
N LEU A 39 -6.95 7.69 11.63
CA LEU A 39 -7.20 8.44 12.87
C LEU A 39 -6.86 7.63 14.12
N TYR A 40 -7.23 6.35 14.14
CA TYR A 40 -6.89 5.46 15.25
C TYR A 40 -5.37 5.34 15.41
N GLU A 41 -4.64 5.10 14.32
CA GLU A 41 -3.18 5.00 14.37
C GLU A 41 -2.53 6.30 14.83
N LEU A 42 -3.01 7.45 14.36
CA LEU A 42 -2.49 8.75 14.78
C LEU A 42 -2.74 9.02 16.26
N ALA A 43 -3.83 8.53 16.83
CA ALA A 43 -4.16 8.67 18.24
C ALA A 43 -3.22 7.88 19.16
N ILE A 44 -2.67 6.76 18.69
CA ILE A 44 -1.81 5.87 19.49
C ILE A 44 -0.33 5.97 19.10
N PHE A 45 -0.01 6.66 18.01
CA PHE A 45 1.36 6.78 17.51
C PHE A 45 2.21 7.71 18.40
N ASP A 46 3.40 7.25 18.75
CA ASP A 46 4.41 8.04 19.47
C ASP A 46 5.51 8.50 18.51
N PRO A 47 5.56 9.80 18.15
CA PRO A 47 6.56 10.33 17.24
C PRO A 47 7.90 10.68 17.90
N SER A 48 8.06 10.47 19.21
CA SER A 48 9.19 11.01 19.99
C SER A 48 10.54 10.39 19.64
N ASP A 49 10.55 9.13 19.18
CA ASP A 49 11.80 8.44 18.84
C ASP A 49 11.67 7.75 17.47
N PRO A 50 11.99 8.46 16.38
CA PRO A 50 11.88 7.90 15.04
C PRO A 50 12.94 6.85 14.70
N VAL A 51 14.00 6.72 15.51
CA VAL A 51 15.09 5.77 15.29
C VAL A 51 14.82 4.43 15.95
N LEU A 52 14.54 4.42 17.26
CA LEU A 52 14.38 3.19 18.05
C LEU A 52 12.92 2.78 18.25
N ASN A 53 11.98 3.64 17.92
CA ASN A 53 10.55 3.36 17.97
C ASN A 53 9.83 3.86 16.71
N PRO A 54 10.23 3.36 15.52
CA PRO A 54 9.60 3.75 14.26
C PRO A 54 8.19 3.17 14.13
N MET A 55 7.47 3.60 13.10
CA MET A 55 6.09 3.20 12.88
C MET A 55 5.91 1.66 12.77
N TRP A 56 6.84 0.96 12.14
CA TRP A 56 6.76 -0.50 12.02
C TRP A 56 6.96 -1.23 13.36
N ARG A 57 7.67 -0.62 14.31
CA ARG A 57 7.79 -1.11 15.68
C ARG A 57 6.50 -0.96 16.48
N GLN A 58 5.76 0.12 16.22
CA GLN A 58 4.52 0.45 16.91
C GLN A 58 3.29 -0.25 16.33
N GLY A 59 3.45 -1.03 15.27
CA GLY A 59 2.36 -1.77 14.64
C GLY A 59 1.44 -0.94 13.74
N MET A 60 1.91 0.21 13.25
CA MET A 60 1.15 1.03 12.33
C MET A 60 0.96 0.29 11.01
N TYR A 61 -0.28 0.22 10.54
CA TYR A 61 -0.65 -0.52 9.33
C TYR A 61 -0.84 0.40 8.12
N VAL A 62 -1.62 1.48 8.26
CA VAL A 62 -1.92 2.39 7.15
C VAL A 62 -0.94 3.58 7.05
N MET A 63 -0.31 3.97 8.14
CA MET A 63 0.66 5.08 8.15
C MET A 63 1.83 4.87 7.19
N PRO A 64 2.45 3.68 7.08
CA PRO A 64 3.51 3.45 6.11
C PRO A 64 3.09 3.69 4.66
N PHE A 65 1.85 3.40 4.30
CA PHE A 65 1.33 3.61 2.94
C PHE A 65 1.14 5.09 2.61
N MET A 66 0.81 5.91 3.58
CA MET A 66 0.79 7.36 3.42
C MET A 66 2.21 7.92 3.27
N THR A 67 3.10 7.48 4.11
CA THR A 67 4.49 7.94 4.12
C THR A 67 5.22 7.58 2.83
N ARG A 68 5.04 6.38 2.30
CA ARG A 68 5.71 5.99 1.06
C ARG A 68 5.31 6.83 -0.15
N LEU A 69 4.12 7.43 -0.12
CA LEU A 69 3.63 8.33 -1.18
C LEU A 69 3.85 9.81 -0.88
N GLY A 70 4.55 10.14 0.18
CA GLY A 70 5.02 11.50 0.41
C GLY A 70 4.41 12.22 1.61
N VAL A 71 3.52 11.60 2.37
CA VAL A 71 2.98 12.20 3.60
C VAL A 71 3.96 11.96 4.75
N THR A 72 4.51 13.04 5.30
CA THR A 72 5.53 12.97 6.37
C THR A 72 5.16 13.77 7.60
N ASP A 73 4.23 14.72 7.49
CA ASP A 73 3.94 15.72 8.49
C ASP A 73 2.58 15.49 9.15
N SER A 74 2.47 15.91 10.40
CA SER A 74 1.25 15.88 11.19
C SER A 74 0.83 17.28 11.61
N TRP A 75 -0.46 17.52 11.74
CA TRP A 75 -0.98 18.75 12.36
C TRP A 75 -0.57 18.88 13.82
N GLY A 76 -0.14 17.80 14.45
CA GLY A 76 0.45 17.81 15.78
C GLY A 76 1.85 18.46 15.86
N GLY A 77 2.39 18.94 14.74
CA GLY A 77 3.64 19.69 14.67
C GLY A 77 4.90 18.82 14.57
N TRP A 78 4.77 17.54 14.31
CA TRP A 78 5.89 16.62 14.12
C TRP A 78 5.99 16.11 12.69
N SER A 79 7.17 15.70 12.30
CA SER A 79 7.44 14.95 11.06
C SER A 79 7.91 13.55 11.41
N ILE A 80 7.66 12.60 10.51
CA ILE A 80 8.07 11.20 10.70
C ILE A 80 9.61 11.03 10.78
N THR A 81 10.36 11.98 10.25
CA THR A 81 11.82 12.02 10.34
C THR A 81 12.35 12.65 11.63
N GLY A 82 11.47 13.09 12.54
CA GLY A 82 11.81 13.64 13.84
C GLY A 82 11.92 15.17 13.89
N GLU A 83 11.65 15.84 12.80
CA GLU A 83 11.71 17.30 12.72
C GLU A 83 10.43 17.95 13.27
N SER A 84 10.53 19.20 13.71
CA SER A 84 9.37 20.02 14.05
C SER A 84 8.83 20.70 12.79
N VAL A 85 7.51 20.69 12.63
CA VAL A 85 6.82 21.26 11.47
C VAL A 85 5.84 22.33 11.94
N SER A 86 6.02 23.56 11.46
CA SER A 86 5.15 24.69 11.80
C SER A 86 3.97 24.85 10.86
N THR A 87 4.09 24.40 9.60
CA THR A 87 3.08 24.53 8.55
C THR A 87 2.89 23.22 7.79
N PRO A 88 2.24 22.20 8.39
CA PRO A 88 2.10 20.88 7.77
C PRO A 88 1.20 20.86 6.53
N GLY A 89 0.31 21.84 6.39
CA GLY A 89 -0.60 21.93 5.24
C GLY A 89 -1.77 20.97 5.32
N LEU A 90 -2.53 20.89 4.23
CA LEU A 90 -3.70 20.02 4.12
C LEU A 90 -3.30 18.54 4.06
N TRP A 91 -2.24 18.22 3.31
CA TRP A 91 -1.81 16.83 3.06
C TRP A 91 -0.86 16.33 4.15
N SER A 92 -1.31 16.46 5.38
CA SER A 92 -0.77 15.79 6.56
C SER A 92 -1.42 14.42 6.74
N TYR A 93 -0.97 13.64 7.70
CA TYR A 93 -1.62 12.37 8.05
C TYR A 93 -3.11 12.56 8.39
N GLU A 94 -3.42 13.58 9.17
CA GLU A 94 -4.80 13.92 9.55
C GLU A 94 -5.61 14.39 8.35
N GLY A 95 -5.00 15.16 7.46
CA GLY A 95 -5.66 15.64 6.24
C GLY A 95 -6.05 14.51 5.31
N VAL A 96 -5.20 13.50 5.15
CA VAL A 96 -5.52 12.28 4.39
C VAL A 96 -6.66 11.51 5.05
N ALA A 97 -6.61 11.35 6.37
CA ALA A 97 -7.68 10.69 7.13
C ALA A 97 -9.01 11.41 6.95
N LEU A 98 -9.01 12.73 7.10
CA LEU A 98 -10.21 13.57 6.97
C LEU A 98 -10.83 13.48 5.58
N THR A 99 -10.02 13.55 4.52
CA THR A 99 -10.53 13.44 3.15
C THR A 99 -11.19 12.09 2.87
N HIS A 100 -10.65 11.00 3.44
CA HIS A 100 -11.27 9.68 3.34
C HIS A 100 -12.60 9.60 4.10
N ILE A 101 -12.70 10.20 5.28
CA ILE A 101 -13.96 10.29 6.05
C ILE A 101 -15.01 11.08 5.28
N VAL A 102 -14.65 12.23 4.72
CA VAL A 102 -15.58 13.07 3.93
C VAL A 102 -16.04 12.32 2.69
N LEU A 103 -15.11 11.70 1.95
CA LEU A 103 -15.44 10.89 0.77
C LEU A 103 -16.37 9.73 1.13
N SER A 104 -16.13 9.06 2.24
CA SER A 104 -17.00 8.00 2.76
C SER A 104 -18.42 8.48 2.94
N GLY A 105 -18.61 9.61 3.59
CA GLY A 105 -19.94 10.21 3.81
C GLY A 105 -20.65 10.58 2.50
N LEU A 106 -19.93 11.17 1.57
CA LEU A 106 -20.48 11.53 0.25
C LEU A 106 -20.88 10.29 -0.56
N CYS A 107 -20.05 9.25 -0.57
CA CYS A 107 -20.36 7.98 -1.22
C CYS A 107 -21.56 7.28 -0.56
N PHE A 108 -21.69 7.36 0.76
CA PHE A 108 -22.85 6.84 1.49
C PHE A 108 -24.15 7.51 1.02
N LEU A 109 -24.16 8.84 0.96
CA LEU A 109 -25.33 9.60 0.49
C LEU A 109 -25.63 9.28 -0.99
N ALA A 110 -24.63 9.20 -1.83
CA ALA A 110 -24.79 8.81 -3.22
C ALA A 110 -25.35 7.39 -3.37
N ALA A 111 -24.91 6.46 -2.53
CA ALA A 111 -25.42 5.09 -2.51
C ALA A 111 -26.92 5.04 -2.20
N ILE A 112 -27.36 5.81 -1.20
CA ILE A 112 -28.79 5.90 -0.85
C ILE A 112 -29.59 6.48 -1.99
N TRP A 113 -29.10 7.54 -2.64
CA TRP A 113 -29.77 8.16 -3.77
C TRP A 113 -29.94 7.18 -4.93
N HIS A 114 -28.86 6.49 -5.33
CA HIS A 114 -28.90 5.51 -6.43
C HIS A 114 -29.72 4.26 -6.10
N TRP A 115 -29.87 3.92 -4.83
CA TRP A 115 -30.75 2.84 -4.42
C TRP A 115 -32.23 3.22 -4.57
N VAL A 116 -32.58 4.43 -4.16
CA VAL A 116 -33.97 4.92 -4.22
C VAL A 116 -34.36 5.25 -5.66
N TYR A 117 -33.50 5.96 -6.39
CA TYR A 117 -33.72 6.36 -7.77
C TYR A 117 -33.03 5.42 -8.74
N TRP A 118 -33.36 4.14 -8.65
CA TRP A 118 -32.72 3.09 -9.46
C TRP A 118 -33.18 3.08 -10.90
N ASP A 119 -34.42 3.46 -11.20
CA ASP A 119 -35.07 3.33 -12.52
C ASP A 119 -34.83 4.60 -13.37
N LEU A 120 -33.57 4.80 -13.76
CA LEU A 120 -33.21 5.91 -14.65
C LEU A 120 -33.28 5.48 -16.12
N ASP A 121 -33.76 6.35 -16.99
CA ASP A 121 -33.82 6.11 -18.43
C ASP A 121 -32.44 5.82 -19.04
N LEU A 122 -31.37 6.39 -18.45
CA LEU A 122 -30.00 6.15 -18.86
C LEU A 122 -29.63 4.66 -18.86
N PHE A 123 -30.23 3.88 -17.98
CA PHE A 123 -29.94 2.44 -17.83
C PHE A 123 -30.79 1.54 -18.71
N ARG A 124 -31.69 2.13 -19.52
CA ARG A 124 -32.58 1.38 -20.42
C ARG A 124 -32.12 1.49 -21.86
N ASP A 125 -32.17 0.36 -22.57
CA ASP A 125 -31.98 0.36 -24.02
C ASP A 125 -33.18 1.05 -24.68
N PRO A 126 -32.98 2.11 -25.48
CA PRO A 126 -34.07 2.84 -26.13
C PRO A 126 -34.91 1.99 -27.08
N ARG A 127 -34.34 0.91 -27.64
CA ARG A 127 -35.02 0.02 -28.60
C ARG A 127 -35.93 -0.98 -27.91
N THR A 128 -35.50 -1.50 -26.75
CA THR A 128 -36.23 -2.59 -26.07
C THR A 128 -36.96 -2.13 -24.81
N GLY A 129 -36.55 -0.99 -24.22
CA GLY A 129 -37.03 -0.52 -22.94
C GLY A 129 -36.52 -1.30 -21.74
N GLU A 130 -35.73 -2.34 -21.99
CA GLU A 130 -35.16 -3.19 -20.94
C GLU A 130 -33.86 -2.61 -20.38
N PRO A 131 -33.56 -2.88 -19.10
CA PRO A 131 -32.26 -2.51 -18.52
C PRO A 131 -31.10 -3.16 -19.28
N ALA A 132 -30.09 -2.38 -19.63
CA ALA A 132 -28.93 -2.88 -20.36
C ALA A 132 -27.67 -2.12 -19.98
N ILE A 133 -26.56 -2.84 -19.93
CA ILE A 133 -25.21 -2.29 -19.74
C ILE A 133 -24.34 -2.83 -20.87
N ASP A 134 -23.70 -1.93 -21.62
CA ASP A 134 -22.71 -2.29 -22.62
C ASP A 134 -21.35 -2.51 -21.94
N LEU A 135 -21.13 -3.71 -21.43
CA LEU A 135 -19.93 -4.04 -20.64
C LEU A 135 -18.61 -3.84 -21.39
N PRO A 136 -18.49 -4.20 -22.70
CA PRO A 136 -17.27 -3.90 -23.44
C PRO A 136 -16.94 -2.41 -23.49
N LYS A 137 -17.94 -1.55 -23.65
CA LYS A 137 -17.75 -0.10 -23.64
C LYS A 137 -17.39 0.43 -22.26
N VAL A 138 -18.04 -0.07 -21.21
CA VAL A 138 -17.72 0.27 -19.83
C VAL A 138 -16.29 -0.13 -19.49
N PHE A 139 -15.84 -1.29 -19.94
CA PHE A 139 -14.46 -1.73 -19.81
C PHE A 139 -13.49 -0.74 -20.49
N GLY A 140 -13.78 -0.33 -21.72
CA GLY A 140 -12.96 0.65 -22.44
C GLY A 140 -12.86 1.99 -21.72
N ILE A 141 -13.97 2.49 -21.17
CA ILE A 141 -14.00 3.74 -20.38
C ILE A 141 -13.10 3.61 -19.14
N HIS A 142 -13.28 2.55 -18.37
CA HIS A 142 -12.52 2.35 -17.13
C HIS A 142 -11.03 2.11 -17.40
N LEU A 143 -10.71 1.38 -18.45
CA LEU A 143 -9.32 1.14 -18.84
C LEU A 143 -8.62 2.44 -19.29
N PHE A 144 -9.31 3.28 -20.03
CA PHE A 144 -8.81 4.60 -20.42
C PHE A 144 -8.54 5.48 -19.19
N LEU A 145 -9.51 5.58 -18.29
CA LEU A 145 -9.38 6.38 -17.07
C LEU A 145 -8.29 5.86 -16.14
N SER A 146 -8.20 4.54 -15.97
CA SER A 146 -7.14 3.94 -15.16
C SER A 146 -5.75 4.14 -15.79
N GLY A 147 -5.66 4.07 -17.12
CA GLY A 147 -4.44 4.39 -17.85
C GLY A 147 -4.01 5.83 -17.68
N LEU A 148 -4.95 6.76 -17.74
CA LEU A 148 -4.69 8.20 -17.52
C LEU A 148 -4.20 8.48 -16.09
N LEU A 149 -4.84 7.87 -15.10
CA LEU A 149 -4.42 7.98 -13.70
C LEU A 149 -3.04 7.35 -13.46
N CYS A 150 -2.81 6.17 -14.02
CA CYS A 150 -1.52 5.46 -13.94
C CYS A 150 -0.39 6.31 -14.54
N PHE A 151 -0.60 6.85 -15.74
CA PHE A 151 0.36 7.74 -16.40
C PHE A 151 0.65 9.00 -15.57
N GLY A 152 -0.39 9.67 -15.10
CA GLY A 152 -0.25 10.90 -14.29
C GLY A 152 0.47 10.62 -12.97
N PHE A 153 0.17 9.51 -12.32
CA PHE A 153 0.88 9.10 -11.12
C PHE A 153 2.39 8.93 -11.38
N GLY A 154 2.76 8.18 -12.41
CA GLY A 154 4.18 7.97 -12.75
C GLY A 154 4.87 9.24 -13.22
N ALA A 155 4.26 9.97 -14.14
CA ALA A 155 4.87 11.13 -14.78
C ALA A 155 4.96 12.37 -13.88
N PHE A 156 4.04 12.53 -12.92
CA PHE A 156 3.94 13.72 -12.09
C PHE A 156 4.23 13.48 -10.63
N HIS A 157 3.50 12.55 -10.01
CA HIS A 157 3.62 12.28 -8.58
C HIS A 157 4.98 11.65 -8.23
N VAL A 158 5.33 10.55 -8.90
CA VAL A 158 6.55 9.77 -8.58
C VAL A 158 7.81 10.52 -9.02
N THR A 159 7.81 11.13 -10.19
CA THR A 159 8.96 11.92 -10.68
C THR A 159 9.20 13.20 -9.91
N GLY A 160 8.19 13.70 -9.22
CA GLY A 160 8.27 14.95 -8.50
C GLY A 160 8.16 16.20 -9.37
N ILE A 161 7.87 16.07 -10.67
CA ILE A 161 7.68 17.21 -11.57
C ILE A 161 6.46 18.02 -11.10
N PHE A 162 5.39 17.33 -10.73
CA PHE A 162 4.19 17.92 -10.14
C PHE A 162 3.61 16.99 -9.09
N GLY A 163 4.33 16.83 -8.00
CA GLY A 163 3.98 15.93 -6.90
C GLY A 163 5.14 15.78 -5.93
N PRO A 164 4.94 15.09 -4.82
CA PRO A 164 5.94 14.97 -3.76
C PRO A 164 7.09 14.01 -4.09
N GLY A 165 6.93 13.11 -5.04
CA GLY A 165 7.79 11.95 -5.19
C GLY A 165 7.34 10.78 -4.31
N ILE A 166 8.25 9.89 -4.00
CA ILE A 166 8.02 8.72 -3.14
C ILE A 166 9.14 8.62 -2.10
N TRP A 167 8.92 7.81 -1.09
CA TRP A 167 9.97 7.52 -0.10
C TRP A 167 11.10 6.73 -0.77
N VAL A 168 12.31 7.25 -0.66
CA VAL A 168 13.53 6.60 -1.12
C VAL A 168 14.57 6.61 -0.01
N SER A 169 15.43 5.60 0.00
CA SER A 169 16.45 5.43 1.03
C SER A 169 17.76 4.93 0.44
N ASP A 170 18.81 4.99 1.25
CA ASP A 170 20.04 4.27 1.00
C ASP A 170 19.83 2.75 1.10
N ALA A 171 20.83 1.98 0.70
CA ALA A 171 20.73 0.51 0.66
C ALA A 171 20.43 -0.14 2.02
N TYR A 172 20.72 0.57 3.12
CA TYR A 172 20.57 0.05 4.49
C TYR A 172 19.43 0.70 5.27
N GLY A 173 18.63 1.55 4.63
CA GLY A 173 17.46 2.16 5.27
C GLY A 173 17.79 3.12 6.42
N VAL A 174 18.89 3.87 6.32
CA VAL A 174 19.32 4.80 7.37
C VAL A 174 18.91 6.24 7.06
N THR A 175 18.98 6.65 5.80
CA THR A 175 18.83 8.06 5.36
C THR A 175 17.65 8.26 4.41
N GLY A 176 16.52 7.62 4.69
CA GLY A 176 15.32 7.73 3.88
C GLY A 176 14.68 9.11 3.92
N LYS A 177 14.11 9.50 2.80
CA LYS A 177 13.35 10.74 2.64
C LYS A 177 12.41 10.64 1.43
N VAL A 178 11.45 11.52 1.37
CA VAL A 178 10.61 11.70 0.18
C VAL A 178 11.38 12.50 -0.86
N ALA A 179 11.48 11.98 -2.06
CA ALA A 179 12.15 12.63 -3.18
C ALA A 179 11.53 12.22 -4.52
N GLY A 180 11.63 13.12 -5.50
CA GLY A 180 11.29 12.78 -6.88
C GLY A 180 12.25 11.76 -7.45
N VAL A 181 11.74 10.84 -8.24
CA VAL A 181 12.51 9.72 -8.80
C VAL A 181 12.50 9.81 -10.32
N ALA A 182 13.69 9.81 -10.93
CA ALA A 182 13.81 9.72 -12.38
C ALA A 182 13.40 8.33 -12.87
N PRO A 183 12.65 8.23 -13.97
CA PRO A 183 12.30 6.93 -14.54
C PRO A 183 13.54 6.18 -15.03
N ALA A 184 13.56 4.87 -14.82
CA ALA A 184 14.61 3.98 -15.26
C ALA A 184 14.14 3.19 -16.50
N TRP A 185 14.61 3.59 -17.67
CA TRP A 185 14.13 3.06 -18.94
C TRP A 185 14.93 1.85 -19.45
N GLY A 186 16.07 1.56 -18.85
CA GLY A 186 16.86 0.39 -19.18
C GLY A 186 16.41 -0.85 -18.41
N PRO A 187 17.15 -1.97 -18.56
CA PRO A 187 16.86 -3.21 -17.83
C PRO A 187 16.95 -3.07 -16.32
N GLU A 188 17.64 -2.08 -15.80
CA GLU A 188 17.70 -1.75 -14.38
C GLU A 188 16.35 -1.33 -13.81
N GLY A 189 15.42 -0.86 -14.65
CA GLY A 189 14.04 -0.53 -14.27
C GLY A 189 13.23 -1.75 -13.80
N PHE A 190 13.64 -2.95 -14.19
CA PHE A 190 13.01 -4.20 -13.73
C PHE A 190 13.62 -4.75 -12.44
N ASN A 191 14.69 -4.13 -11.94
CA ASN A 191 15.20 -4.46 -10.62
C ASN A 191 14.17 -3.99 -9.55
N PRO A 192 13.62 -4.91 -8.72
CA PRO A 192 12.60 -4.57 -7.76
C PRO A 192 13.05 -3.56 -6.69
N PHE A 193 14.35 -3.41 -6.49
CA PHE A 193 14.93 -2.45 -5.56
C PHE A 193 15.29 -1.10 -6.17
N ASN A 194 15.05 -0.93 -7.47
CA ASN A 194 15.26 0.35 -8.15
C ASN A 194 13.95 1.16 -8.15
N PRO A 195 13.86 2.27 -7.39
CA PRO A 195 12.63 3.08 -7.36
C PRO A 195 12.30 3.73 -8.72
N GLY A 196 13.29 3.92 -9.58
CA GLY A 196 13.07 4.41 -10.95
C GLY A 196 12.20 3.50 -11.80
N GLY A 197 12.18 2.20 -11.49
CA GLY A 197 11.28 1.24 -12.12
C GLY A 197 9.81 1.51 -11.84
N VAL A 198 9.47 2.06 -10.69
CA VAL A 198 8.09 2.45 -10.34
C VAL A 198 7.61 3.56 -11.26
N ALA A 199 8.44 4.60 -11.46
CA ALA A 199 8.12 5.71 -12.33
C ALA A 199 7.96 5.26 -13.79
N SER A 200 8.94 4.54 -14.34
CA SER A 200 8.92 4.07 -15.73
C SER A 200 7.77 3.10 -15.99
N HIS A 201 7.47 2.19 -15.04
CA HIS A 201 6.31 1.30 -15.14
C HIS A 201 5.01 2.08 -15.29
N HIS A 202 4.75 3.03 -14.39
CA HIS A 202 3.50 3.76 -14.40
C HIS A 202 3.35 4.67 -15.62
N ILE A 203 4.44 5.25 -16.12
CA ILE A 203 4.43 6.02 -17.36
C ILE A 203 4.10 5.12 -18.56
N ALA A 204 4.83 4.03 -18.73
CA ALA A 204 4.65 3.13 -19.87
C ALA A 204 3.33 2.37 -19.82
N ALA A 205 3.00 1.74 -18.69
CA ALA A 205 1.76 1.02 -18.50
C ALA A 205 0.55 1.94 -18.60
N GLY A 206 0.65 3.17 -18.09
CA GLY A 206 -0.38 4.18 -18.22
C GLY A 206 -0.63 4.58 -19.67
N ALA A 207 0.42 4.81 -20.45
CA ALA A 207 0.30 5.10 -21.88
C ALA A 207 -0.36 3.94 -22.64
N PHE A 208 0.06 2.70 -22.38
CA PHE A 208 -0.57 1.52 -22.95
C PHE A 208 -2.02 1.35 -22.50
N GLY A 209 -2.32 1.66 -21.25
CA GLY A 209 -3.70 1.65 -20.72
C GLY A 209 -4.61 2.65 -21.44
N ILE A 210 -4.13 3.84 -21.74
CA ILE A 210 -4.86 4.85 -22.53
C ILE A 210 -5.14 4.32 -23.94
N LEU A 211 -4.13 3.79 -24.62
CA LEU A 211 -4.27 3.25 -25.98
C LEU A 211 -5.19 2.03 -25.99
N ALA A 212 -5.05 1.14 -25.04
CA ALA A 212 -5.93 -0.03 -24.90
C ALA A 212 -7.37 0.37 -24.60
N GLY A 213 -7.57 1.38 -23.77
CA GLY A 213 -8.90 1.94 -23.52
C GLY A 213 -9.54 2.51 -24.77
N ILE A 214 -8.80 3.25 -25.57
CA ILE A 214 -9.27 3.76 -26.88
C ILE A 214 -9.65 2.59 -27.80
N PHE A 215 -8.82 1.56 -27.85
CA PHE A 215 -9.11 0.35 -28.61
C PHE A 215 -10.45 -0.28 -28.20
N HIS A 216 -10.66 -0.51 -26.91
CA HIS A 216 -11.89 -1.12 -26.39
C HIS A 216 -13.12 -0.22 -26.52
N LEU A 217 -12.94 1.08 -26.67
CA LEU A 217 -14.03 2.02 -26.98
C LEU A 217 -14.43 2.01 -28.46
N THR A 218 -13.48 1.72 -29.36
CA THR A 218 -13.67 1.85 -30.81
C THR A 218 -13.91 0.54 -31.51
N VAL A 219 -13.31 -0.55 -31.03
CA VAL A 219 -13.43 -1.88 -31.64
C VAL A 219 -14.35 -2.75 -30.80
N ARG A 220 -15.42 -3.21 -31.43
CA ARG A 220 -16.34 -4.15 -30.77
C ARG A 220 -15.73 -5.56 -30.70
N PRO A 221 -15.95 -6.30 -29.60
CA PRO A 221 -15.47 -7.67 -29.52
C PRO A 221 -16.12 -8.54 -30.63
N PRO A 222 -15.34 -9.49 -31.19
CA PRO A 222 -15.89 -10.44 -32.15
C PRO A 222 -17.04 -11.23 -31.52
N GLN A 223 -18.10 -11.47 -32.30
CA GLN A 223 -19.29 -12.19 -31.81
C GLN A 223 -18.95 -13.57 -31.25
N ARG A 224 -17.98 -14.23 -31.81
CA ARG A 224 -17.47 -15.53 -31.38
C ARG A 224 -16.95 -15.47 -29.92
N LEU A 225 -16.13 -14.46 -29.59
CA LEU A 225 -15.62 -14.25 -28.24
C LEU A 225 -16.71 -13.74 -27.30
N TYR A 226 -17.57 -12.86 -27.79
CA TYR A 226 -18.67 -12.33 -26.99
C TYR A 226 -19.59 -13.46 -26.48
N ARG A 227 -19.91 -14.43 -27.33
CA ARG A 227 -20.71 -15.59 -26.96
C ARG A 227 -19.94 -16.56 -26.06
N ALA A 228 -18.69 -16.88 -26.41
CA ALA A 228 -17.88 -17.86 -25.68
C ALA A 228 -17.62 -17.44 -24.23
N LEU A 229 -17.33 -16.16 -24.00
CA LEU A 229 -17.05 -15.60 -22.69
C LEU A 229 -18.30 -15.01 -22.01
N ARG A 230 -19.45 -15.08 -22.65
CA ARG A 230 -20.72 -14.54 -22.14
C ARG A 230 -20.58 -13.08 -21.69
N MET A 231 -20.03 -12.23 -22.58
CA MET A 231 -19.73 -10.83 -22.26
C MET A 231 -20.99 -9.98 -21.99
N GLY A 232 -22.17 -10.47 -22.31
CA GLY A 232 -23.44 -9.85 -21.93
C GLY A 232 -23.85 -10.12 -20.47
N ASN A 233 -23.19 -11.03 -19.79
CA ASN A 233 -23.45 -11.37 -18.40
C ASN A 233 -22.35 -10.78 -17.48
N ILE A 234 -22.77 -9.90 -16.58
CA ILE A 234 -21.84 -9.22 -15.67
C ILE A 234 -21.08 -10.18 -14.73
N GLU A 235 -21.60 -11.36 -14.48
CA GLU A 235 -20.94 -12.38 -13.65
C GLU A 235 -19.60 -12.84 -14.25
N THR A 236 -19.47 -12.82 -15.59
CA THR A 236 -18.17 -13.04 -16.25
C THR A 236 -17.14 -12.01 -15.85
N VAL A 237 -17.53 -10.74 -15.77
CA VAL A 237 -16.65 -9.66 -15.32
C VAL A 237 -16.28 -9.83 -13.86
N LEU A 238 -17.25 -10.19 -13.01
CA LEU A 238 -17.02 -10.44 -11.59
C LEU A 238 -16.01 -11.57 -11.39
N SER A 239 -16.20 -12.71 -12.05
CA SER A 239 -15.32 -13.88 -11.91
C SER A 239 -13.90 -13.61 -12.41
N SER A 240 -13.74 -12.92 -13.53
CA SER A 240 -12.43 -12.54 -14.06
C SER A 240 -11.73 -11.49 -13.19
N SER A 241 -12.50 -10.56 -12.64
CA SER A 241 -11.97 -9.56 -11.70
C SER A 241 -11.49 -10.19 -10.40
N ILE A 242 -12.21 -11.16 -9.85
CA ILE A 242 -11.79 -11.91 -8.66
C ILE A 242 -10.47 -12.65 -8.93
N SER A 243 -10.34 -13.28 -10.11
CA SER A 243 -9.09 -13.94 -10.52
C SER A 243 -7.91 -12.96 -10.61
N ALA A 244 -8.14 -11.77 -11.15
CA ALA A 244 -7.13 -10.73 -11.26
C ALA A 244 -6.68 -10.23 -9.87
N VAL A 245 -7.61 -10.00 -8.96
CA VAL A 245 -7.29 -9.57 -7.58
C VAL A 245 -6.57 -10.68 -6.81
N PHE A 246 -6.96 -11.93 -7.00
CA PHE A 246 -6.26 -13.09 -6.42
C PHE A 246 -4.79 -13.14 -6.87
N PHE A 247 -4.52 -12.96 -8.16
CA PHE A 247 -3.15 -12.85 -8.69
C PHE A 247 -2.39 -11.67 -8.07
N ALA A 248 -3.03 -10.49 -8.02
CA ALA A 248 -2.41 -9.28 -7.46
C ALA A 248 -2.06 -9.44 -5.97
N ALA A 249 -2.87 -10.17 -5.20
CA ALA A 249 -2.62 -10.43 -3.79
C ALA A 249 -1.31 -11.21 -3.55
N PHE A 250 -0.99 -12.19 -4.40
CA PHE A 250 0.30 -12.90 -4.32
C PHE A 250 1.48 -12.00 -4.66
N ILE A 251 1.34 -11.14 -5.67
CA ILE A 251 2.40 -10.19 -6.03
C ILE A 251 2.68 -9.21 -4.89
N THR A 252 1.63 -8.60 -4.33
CA THR A 252 1.77 -7.63 -3.23
C THR A 252 2.31 -8.29 -1.96
N SER A 253 1.85 -9.48 -1.61
CA SER A 253 2.38 -10.25 -0.47
C SER A 253 3.84 -10.62 -0.68
N GLY A 254 4.22 -11.02 -1.90
CA GLY A 254 5.61 -11.34 -2.26
C GLY A 254 6.53 -10.12 -2.13
N THR A 255 6.12 -8.96 -2.64
CA THR A 255 6.92 -7.73 -2.52
C THR A 255 7.08 -7.28 -1.08
N MET A 256 6.06 -7.47 -0.25
CA MET A 256 6.14 -7.15 1.18
C MET A 256 7.08 -8.12 1.92
N TRP A 257 6.98 -9.41 1.65
CA TRP A 257 7.78 -10.42 2.36
C TRP A 257 9.25 -10.43 1.94
N TYR A 258 9.51 -10.38 0.64
CA TYR A 258 10.88 -10.36 0.10
C TYR A 258 11.52 -8.97 0.15
N GLY A 259 10.72 -7.93 0.21
CA GLY A 259 11.16 -6.55 0.11
C GLY A 259 11.26 -6.06 -1.33
N SER A 260 11.10 -4.76 -1.49
CA SER A 260 11.28 -4.06 -2.77
C SER A 260 11.43 -2.55 -2.52
N ALA A 261 11.65 -1.79 -3.57
CA ALA A 261 11.62 -0.33 -3.49
C ALA A 261 10.25 0.22 -3.03
N THR A 262 9.16 -0.53 -3.26
CA THR A 262 7.81 -0.15 -2.83
C THR A 262 7.51 -0.47 -1.37
N THR A 263 8.39 -1.19 -0.70
CA THR A 263 8.25 -1.56 0.71
C THR A 263 9.52 -1.17 1.50
N PRO A 264 9.83 0.12 1.62
CA PRO A 264 11.02 0.59 2.32
C PRO A 264 11.08 0.06 3.75
N ILE A 265 12.23 -0.44 4.18
CA ILE A 265 12.39 -1.02 5.52
C ILE A 265 12.27 0.01 6.64
N GLU A 266 12.49 1.27 6.36
CA GLU A 266 12.23 2.34 7.33
C GLU A 266 10.75 2.48 7.69
N LEU A 267 9.85 2.07 6.78
CA LEU A 267 8.40 2.18 6.92
C LEU A 267 7.76 0.86 7.35
N PHE A 268 8.24 -0.26 6.82
CA PHE A 268 7.66 -1.60 7.03
C PHE A 268 8.51 -2.53 7.89
N GLY A 269 9.70 -2.08 8.27
CA GLY A 269 10.66 -2.89 9.01
C GLY A 269 11.55 -3.76 8.11
N PRO A 270 12.61 -4.33 8.67
CA PRO A 270 13.52 -5.21 7.94
C PRO A 270 12.83 -6.53 7.59
N THR A 271 13.30 -7.16 6.51
CA THR A 271 12.83 -8.49 6.11
C THR A 271 13.57 -9.60 6.86
N ARG A 272 12.97 -10.80 6.92
CA ARG A 272 13.66 -11.96 7.50
C ARG A 272 14.94 -12.32 6.74
N TYR A 273 14.97 -12.07 5.43
CA TYR A 273 16.12 -12.42 4.58
C TYR A 273 17.32 -11.54 4.86
N GLN A 274 17.10 -10.32 5.29
CA GLN A 274 18.16 -9.44 5.75
C GLN A 274 18.81 -9.97 7.03
N TRP A 275 18.03 -10.56 7.92
CA TRP A 275 18.56 -11.27 9.09
C TRP A 275 19.29 -12.56 8.69
N ASP A 276 18.66 -13.42 7.90
CA ASP A 276 19.19 -14.72 7.50
C ASP A 276 20.53 -14.61 6.76
N SER A 277 20.72 -13.53 5.99
CA SER A 277 21.95 -13.26 5.24
C SER A 277 23.03 -12.48 6.04
N GLY A 278 22.73 -12.03 7.24
CA GLY A 278 23.62 -11.14 8.00
C GLY A 278 23.85 -9.80 7.31
N TYR A 279 22.87 -9.29 6.60
CA TYR A 279 22.96 -8.10 5.75
C TYR A 279 23.45 -6.86 6.52
N PHE A 280 22.84 -6.58 7.67
CA PHE A 280 23.22 -5.42 8.50
C PHE A 280 24.50 -5.68 9.28
N GLN A 281 24.71 -6.89 9.76
CA GLN A 281 25.92 -7.28 10.46
C GLN A 281 27.16 -7.07 9.59
N GLN A 282 27.11 -7.50 8.33
CA GLN A 282 28.20 -7.32 7.37
C GLN A 282 28.51 -5.83 7.15
N GLU A 283 27.50 -4.98 7.04
CA GLU A 283 27.69 -3.54 6.86
C GLU A 283 28.28 -2.87 8.10
N ILE A 284 27.82 -3.26 9.29
CA ILE A 284 28.37 -2.74 10.56
C ILE A 284 29.86 -3.11 10.64
N GLU A 285 30.21 -4.36 10.39
CA GLU A 285 31.60 -4.83 10.39
C GLU A 285 32.44 -4.07 9.36
N ARG A 286 31.95 -3.89 8.14
CA ARG A 286 32.63 -3.12 7.10
C ARG A 286 32.91 -1.69 7.51
N GLN A 287 31.96 -1.01 8.15
CA GLN A 287 32.13 0.36 8.62
C GLN A 287 33.13 0.44 9.77
N VAL A 288 33.10 -0.52 10.70
CA VAL A 288 34.07 -0.60 11.79
C VAL A 288 35.49 -0.82 11.24
N GLU A 289 35.68 -1.79 10.34
CA GLU A 289 36.97 -2.07 9.70
C GLU A 289 37.51 -0.84 8.95
N THR A 290 36.66 -0.13 8.23
CA THR A 290 37.03 1.12 7.55
C THR A 290 37.53 2.16 8.56
N SER A 291 36.81 2.34 9.65
CA SER A 291 37.19 3.30 10.69
C SER A 291 38.52 2.91 11.40
N LEU A 292 38.74 1.62 11.61
CA LEU A 292 40.02 1.11 12.15
C LEU A 292 41.17 1.35 11.17
N SER A 293 40.94 1.14 9.88
CA SER A 293 41.95 1.40 8.84
C SER A 293 42.31 2.89 8.71
N GLU A 294 41.40 3.77 9.06
CA GLU A 294 41.63 5.22 9.17
C GLU A 294 42.36 5.64 10.43
N GLY A 295 42.72 4.70 11.31
CA GLY A 295 43.49 4.93 12.52
C GLY A 295 42.66 5.24 13.76
N LEU A 296 41.36 5.03 13.75
CA LEU A 296 40.53 5.16 14.94
C LEU A 296 40.77 4.00 15.91
N SER A 297 40.55 4.26 17.20
CA SER A 297 40.50 3.21 18.21
C SER A 297 39.24 2.36 18.02
N GLU A 298 39.26 1.12 18.48
CA GLU A 298 38.11 0.20 18.40
C GLU A 298 36.84 0.82 18.99
N SER A 299 36.92 1.41 20.17
CA SER A 299 35.80 2.11 20.82
C SER A 299 35.23 3.24 19.96
N ASN A 300 36.09 4.04 19.34
CA ASN A 300 35.67 5.14 18.49
C ASN A 300 35.08 4.64 17.17
N ALA A 301 35.59 3.54 16.63
CA ALA A 301 35.05 2.91 15.41
C ALA A 301 33.62 2.41 15.63
N TRP A 302 33.36 1.72 16.73
CA TRP A 302 32.03 1.27 17.10
C TRP A 302 31.06 2.42 17.39
N SER A 303 31.53 3.49 18.00
CA SER A 303 30.70 4.67 18.31
C SER A 303 30.24 5.43 17.07
N ARG A 304 30.84 5.21 15.91
CA ARG A 304 30.42 5.78 14.62
C ARG A 304 29.27 5.04 13.96
N ILE A 305 28.92 3.83 14.41
CA ILE A 305 27.84 3.06 13.83
C ILE A 305 26.51 3.76 14.14
N PRO A 306 25.67 4.07 13.13
CA PRO A 306 24.36 4.67 13.37
C PRO A 306 23.48 3.75 14.22
N ASP A 307 22.80 4.32 15.21
CA ASP A 307 21.86 3.56 16.05
C ASP A 307 20.78 2.87 15.22
N LYS A 308 20.32 3.51 14.16
CA LYS A 308 19.32 2.96 13.26
C LYS A 308 19.80 1.70 12.54
N LEU A 309 21.07 1.69 12.10
CA LEU A 309 21.69 0.52 11.48
C LEU A 309 21.82 -0.63 12.47
N ALA A 310 22.31 -0.34 13.67
CA ALA A 310 22.41 -1.32 14.74
C ALA A 310 21.05 -1.88 15.16
N PHE A 311 20.03 -1.04 15.15
CA PHE A 311 18.66 -1.45 15.49
C PHE A 311 18.08 -2.46 14.50
N TYR A 312 18.40 -2.36 13.20
CA TYR A 312 17.99 -3.36 12.22
C TYR A 312 18.64 -4.74 12.47
N ASP A 313 19.82 -4.78 13.07
CA ASP A 313 20.54 -6.03 13.41
C ASP A 313 20.13 -6.59 14.78
N TYR A 314 18.90 -6.33 15.18
CA TYR A 314 18.34 -6.88 16.41
C TYR A 314 17.30 -7.94 16.05
N ILE A 315 17.46 -9.16 16.58
CA ILE A 315 16.60 -10.30 16.24
C ILE A 315 15.13 -10.06 16.61
N GLY A 316 14.85 -9.25 17.62
CA GLY A 316 13.49 -8.85 17.97
C GLY A 316 12.76 -8.06 16.88
N ASN A 317 13.49 -7.55 15.89
CA ASN A 317 12.96 -6.86 14.73
C ASN A 317 12.74 -7.80 13.53
N ASN A 318 13.08 -9.08 13.66
CA ASN A 318 12.88 -10.06 12.60
C ASN A 318 11.39 -10.41 12.47
N PRO A 319 10.75 -10.15 11.30
CA PRO A 319 9.33 -10.43 11.11
C PRO A 319 9.00 -11.93 11.19
N ALA A 320 9.97 -12.82 11.01
CA ALA A 320 9.80 -14.26 11.16
C ALA A 320 9.54 -14.68 12.61
N LYS A 321 9.79 -13.85 13.59
CA LYS A 321 9.45 -14.07 15.00
C LYS A 321 7.98 -13.84 15.33
N GLY A 322 7.22 -13.25 14.41
CA GLY A 322 5.77 -13.13 14.51
C GLY A 322 5.07 -14.50 14.40
N GLY A 323 3.77 -14.50 14.54
CA GLY A 323 2.92 -15.69 14.38
C GLY A 323 1.58 -15.34 13.74
N LEU A 324 0.90 -16.34 13.20
CA LEU A 324 -0.36 -16.15 12.48
C LEU A 324 -1.42 -15.42 13.32
N PHE A 325 -1.48 -15.70 14.62
CA PHE A 325 -2.42 -15.06 15.54
C PHE A 325 -1.78 -14.02 16.47
N ARG A 326 -0.50 -13.70 16.24
CA ARG A 326 0.20 -12.65 16.96
C ARG A 326 0.07 -11.37 16.19
N SER A 327 -0.89 -10.53 16.56
CA SER A 327 -1.13 -9.22 15.98
C SER A 327 -0.75 -8.11 16.98
N GLY A 328 -0.55 -6.91 16.46
CA GLY A 328 -0.27 -5.73 17.24
C GLY A 328 1.17 -5.24 17.11
N PRO A 329 1.56 -4.26 17.94
CA PRO A 329 2.90 -3.68 17.91
C PRO A 329 4.00 -4.69 18.16
N MET A 330 5.13 -4.57 17.47
CA MET A 330 6.33 -5.37 17.72
C MET A 330 6.84 -5.22 19.15
N ASN A 331 6.61 -4.08 19.78
CA ASN A 331 6.92 -3.84 21.19
C ASN A 331 6.22 -4.85 22.11
N CYS A 332 5.00 -5.26 21.79
CA CYS A 332 4.29 -6.31 22.53
C CYS A 332 4.92 -7.70 22.31
N LEU A 333 5.42 -7.97 21.10
CA LEU A 333 6.14 -9.21 20.80
C LEU A 333 7.47 -9.30 21.56
N LEU A 334 8.17 -8.17 21.71
CA LEU A 334 9.39 -8.08 22.50
C LEU A 334 9.12 -8.32 23.99
N TYR A 335 8.01 -7.81 24.49
CA TYR A 335 7.63 -8.03 25.89
C TYR A 335 7.41 -9.51 26.21
N THR A 336 6.95 -10.30 25.23
CA THR A 336 6.77 -11.76 25.37
C THR A 336 8.02 -12.57 25.07
N SER A 337 9.08 -11.96 24.55
CA SER A 337 10.36 -12.61 24.21
C SER A 337 11.57 -11.83 24.73
N ASP A 338 11.38 -11.03 25.75
CA ASP A 338 12.43 -10.18 26.33
C ASP A 338 13.38 -10.97 27.24
N ALA A 339 14.37 -10.25 27.77
CA ALA A 339 15.34 -10.82 28.70
C ALA A 339 14.70 -11.38 30.01
N ALA A 340 13.50 -10.91 30.37
CA ALA A 340 12.78 -11.43 31.52
C ALA A 340 12.23 -12.84 31.25
N ASP A 341 11.71 -13.11 30.04
CA ASP A 341 11.31 -14.47 29.64
C ASP A 341 12.52 -15.39 29.54
N ASP A 342 13.64 -14.89 29.05
CA ASP A 342 14.89 -15.64 28.99
C ASP A 342 15.46 -15.90 30.40
N SER A 343 15.35 -14.95 31.31
CA SER A 343 15.73 -15.12 32.71
C SER A 343 14.83 -16.11 33.45
N LEU A 344 13.52 -16.07 33.20
CA LEU A 344 12.55 -17.04 33.71
C LEU A 344 12.83 -18.45 33.19
N ARG A 345 13.20 -18.56 31.93
CA ARG A 345 13.57 -19.83 31.30
C ARG A 345 14.87 -20.40 31.91
N VAL A 346 15.81 -19.55 32.23
CA VAL A 346 17.05 -19.89 32.91
C VAL A 346 16.76 -20.35 34.35
N ASP A 347 15.91 -19.61 35.06
CA ASP A 347 15.57 -19.89 36.46
C ASP A 347 14.74 -21.17 36.61
N LEU A 348 13.74 -21.42 35.76
CA LEU A 348 12.89 -22.62 35.80
C LEU A 348 13.63 -23.87 35.36
N GLY A 349 14.64 -23.75 34.50
CA GLY A 349 15.39 -24.88 33.99
C GLY A 349 16.69 -25.19 34.76
N GLY A 350 17.17 -24.28 35.58
CA GLY A 350 18.50 -24.40 36.22
C GLY A 350 19.62 -24.58 35.19
N ARG A 351 19.33 -24.24 33.92
CA ARG A 351 20.26 -24.39 32.81
C ARG A 351 20.19 -23.14 31.95
N ARG A 352 21.31 -22.70 31.55
CA ARG A 352 21.41 -21.71 30.49
C ARG A 352 20.99 -22.36 29.18
N ILE A 353 20.07 -21.77 28.51
CA ILE A 353 19.59 -22.17 27.20
C ILE A 353 20.40 -21.44 26.15
#